data_d292f8a5474e87296c9f181427b090c2
#
_entry.id   d292f8a5474e87296c9f181427b090c2
#
_cell.length_a   1.000
_cell.length_b   1.000
_cell.length_c   1.000
_cell.angle_alpha   90.00
_cell.angle_beta   90.00
_cell.angle_gamma   90.00
#
_symmetry.space_group_name_H-M   'P 1'
#
loop_
_entity.id
_entity.type
_entity.pdbx_description
1 polymer ?
#
loop_
_entity_poly.entity_id
_entity_poly.type
_entity_poly.pdbx_seq_one_letter_code
_entity_poly.pdbx_strand_id
1 'polypeptide(L)'
;MTYHDLQSGMADLGYMASDDLAVSIHLAVTLGRPLLLEGAAAVGKTEVARVLSEMHDTELVRLQCYEGLDAAQAIYEWNYQKQLLSIRASAEEGTTGQAAEDRIFSRNYLLERPLLAAITKDKAPILLIDEVDRADEEFEAYLLEILSEFQITIPELGTIKAKHPPIVILTCNGSRDLSDALRRRCLYSYVNYPDPQMELAILNARHPDLNAHLAKQIIGFVQKLREEELEKVPGIAEMLDFAAAMSGLGIADLSEDPELSLIHI
;
A
#
# COMPACT_ATOMS: atom_id res chain seq x y z
N MET A 1 8.33 -18.92 11.02
CA MET A 1 9.15 -17.83 10.46
C MET A 1 9.46 -16.88 11.57
N THR A 2 10.72 -16.61 11.87
CA THR A 2 11.14 -15.59 12.86
C THR A 2 11.13 -14.21 12.18
N TYR A 3 11.25 -13.12 12.97
CA TYR A 3 11.38 -11.79 12.35
C TYR A 3 12.69 -11.63 11.56
N HIS A 4 13.75 -12.35 11.93
CA HIS A 4 15.01 -12.41 11.15
C HIS A 4 14.82 -13.11 9.79
N ASP A 5 14.04 -14.21 9.74
CA ASP A 5 13.73 -14.88 8.47
C ASP A 5 12.92 -13.94 7.57
N LEU A 6 11.98 -13.19 8.16
CA LEU A 6 11.20 -12.17 7.44
C LEU A 6 12.11 -11.07 6.87
N GLN A 7 12.99 -10.51 7.71
CA GLN A 7 13.94 -9.47 7.31
C GLN A 7 14.86 -9.92 6.18
N SER A 8 15.40 -11.15 6.29
CA SER A 8 16.24 -11.73 5.25
C SER A 8 15.46 -11.91 3.94
N GLY A 9 14.24 -12.46 4.01
CA GLY A 9 13.41 -12.63 2.82
C GLY A 9 13.01 -11.31 2.16
N MET A 10 12.80 -10.25 2.95
CA MET A 10 12.57 -8.88 2.41
C MET A 10 13.84 -8.34 1.72
N ALA A 11 15.01 -8.57 2.30
CA ALA A 11 16.29 -8.16 1.73
C ALA A 11 16.59 -8.89 0.40
N ASP A 12 16.26 -10.17 0.29
CA ASP A 12 16.38 -10.95 -0.95
C ASP A 12 15.51 -10.38 -2.10
N LEU A 13 14.41 -9.70 -1.75
CA LEU A 13 13.53 -8.98 -2.69
C LEU A 13 13.91 -7.49 -2.83
N GLY A 14 15.07 -7.09 -2.30
CA GLY A 14 15.61 -5.73 -2.44
C GLY A 14 14.97 -4.69 -1.51
N TYR A 15 14.31 -5.13 -0.42
CA TYR A 15 13.78 -4.24 0.61
C TYR A 15 14.56 -4.39 1.93
N MET A 16 15.31 -3.35 2.29
CA MET A 16 16.08 -3.32 3.53
C MET A 16 15.20 -2.82 4.69
N ALA A 17 14.66 -3.76 5.48
CA ALA A 17 13.87 -3.40 6.65
C ALA A 17 14.77 -3.19 7.88
N SER A 18 14.49 -2.15 8.69
CA SER A 18 15.08 -2.02 10.02
C SER A 18 14.57 -3.14 10.94
N ASP A 19 15.28 -3.42 12.02
CA ASP A 19 14.87 -4.43 13.01
C ASP A 19 13.49 -4.11 13.59
N ASP A 20 13.23 -2.86 13.94
CA ASP A 20 11.94 -2.41 14.49
C ASP A 20 10.79 -2.63 13.50
N LEU A 21 11.01 -2.33 12.22
CA LEU A 21 10.03 -2.55 11.17
C LEU A 21 9.78 -4.05 10.95
N ALA A 22 10.84 -4.85 10.88
CA ALA A 22 10.73 -6.30 10.71
C ALA A 22 9.98 -6.97 11.87
N VAL A 23 10.25 -6.55 13.11
CA VAL A 23 9.50 -6.99 14.30
C VAL A 23 8.03 -6.59 14.21
N SER A 24 7.75 -5.35 13.84
CA SER A 24 6.37 -4.83 13.71
C SER A 24 5.58 -5.60 12.66
N ILE A 25 6.17 -5.87 11.50
CA ILE A 25 5.56 -6.68 10.43
C ILE A 25 5.33 -8.11 10.92
N HIS A 26 6.34 -8.73 11.54
CA HIS A 26 6.22 -10.09 12.06
C HIS A 26 5.08 -10.22 13.08
N LEU A 27 4.95 -9.27 14.01
CA LEU A 27 3.87 -9.24 14.98
C LEU A 27 2.51 -9.03 14.31
N ALA A 28 2.41 -8.14 13.30
CA ALA A 28 1.17 -7.90 12.56
C ALA A 28 0.67 -9.18 11.88
N VAL A 29 1.54 -9.88 11.19
CA VAL A 29 1.23 -11.16 10.53
C VAL A 29 0.87 -12.25 11.54
N THR A 30 1.63 -12.37 12.64
CA THR A 30 1.43 -13.42 13.65
C THR A 30 0.13 -13.22 14.45
N LEU A 31 -0.20 -11.98 14.76
CA LEU A 31 -1.40 -11.63 15.54
C LEU A 31 -2.64 -11.43 14.67
N GLY A 32 -2.50 -11.41 13.34
CA GLY A 32 -3.59 -11.09 12.42
C GLY A 32 -4.14 -9.67 12.62
N ARG A 33 -3.28 -8.72 13.00
CA ARG A 33 -3.66 -7.32 13.22
C ARG A 33 -3.16 -6.43 12.11
N PRO A 34 -3.94 -5.40 11.70
CA PRO A 34 -3.48 -4.40 10.75
C PRO A 34 -2.21 -3.69 11.25
N LEU A 35 -1.31 -3.35 10.34
CA LEU A 35 -0.10 -2.57 10.62
C LEU A 35 -0.23 -1.18 9.99
N LEU A 36 -0.15 -0.15 10.82
CA LEU A 36 -0.09 1.24 10.39
C LEU A 36 1.37 1.69 10.30
N LEU A 37 1.80 2.03 9.09
CA LEU A 37 3.11 2.58 8.79
C LEU A 37 3.00 4.09 8.62
N GLU A 38 3.55 4.86 9.54
CA GLU A 38 3.61 6.32 9.48
C GLU A 38 5.04 6.77 9.16
N GLY A 39 5.20 7.88 8.46
CA GLY A 39 6.51 8.46 8.13
C GLY A 39 6.42 9.41 6.95
N ALA A 40 7.53 10.05 6.61
CA ALA A 40 7.60 10.96 5.48
C ALA A 40 7.23 10.29 4.14
N ALA A 41 6.91 11.09 3.14
CA ALA A 41 6.69 10.58 1.80
C ALA A 41 7.98 9.94 1.25
N ALA A 42 7.83 8.95 0.36
CA ALA A 42 8.92 8.28 -0.36
C ALA A 42 9.99 7.58 0.51
N VAL A 43 9.67 7.21 1.78
CA VAL A 43 10.56 6.40 2.64
C VAL A 43 10.39 4.88 2.43
N GLY A 44 9.51 4.45 1.51
CA GLY A 44 9.32 3.04 1.17
C GLY A 44 8.19 2.32 1.91
N LYS A 45 7.24 3.04 2.56
CA LYS A 45 6.10 2.42 3.27
C LYS A 45 5.24 1.51 2.40
N THR A 46 4.86 1.98 1.22
CA THR A 46 4.03 1.25 0.24
C THR A 46 4.73 -0.01 -0.28
N GLU A 47 6.05 0.03 -0.39
CA GLU A 47 6.88 -1.08 -0.87
C GLU A 47 6.83 -2.30 0.06
N VAL A 48 6.60 -2.09 1.37
CA VAL A 48 6.41 -3.18 2.35
C VAL A 48 5.31 -4.13 1.90
N ALA A 49 4.17 -3.61 1.46
CA ALA A 49 3.04 -4.43 1.04
C ALA A 49 3.34 -5.23 -0.24
N ARG A 50 4.08 -4.63 -1.20
CA ARG A 50 4.52 -5.31 -2.42
C ARG A 50 5.45 -6.49 -2.10
N VAL A 51 6.46 -6.24 -1.28
CA VAL A 51 7.43 -7.27 -0.89
C VAL A 51 6.76 -8.40 -0.12
N LEU A 52 5.85 -8.09 0.80
CA LEU A 52 5.07 -9.12 1.51
C LEU A 52 4.21 -9.95 0.55
N SER A 53 3.62 -9.35 -0.49
CA SER A 53 2.83 -10.10 -1.47
C SER A 53 3.69 -11.09 -2.27
N GLU A 54 4.91 -10.72 -2.63
CA GLU A 54 5.87 -11.60 -3.29
C GLU A 54 6.35 -12.72 -2.35
N MET A 55 6.71 -12.40 -1.09
CA MET A 55 7.14 -13.39 -0.09
C MET A 55 6.07 -14.45 0.21
N HIS A 56 4.80 -14.04 0.26
CA HIS A 56 3.66 -14.93 0.53
C HIS A 56 3.08 -15.55 -0.74
N ASP A 57 3.64 -15.24 -1.92
CA ASP A 57 3.11 -15.68 -3.23
C ASP A 57 1.61 -15.43 -3.31
N THR A 58 1.17 -14.20 -3.00
CA THR A 58 -0.24 -13.82 -2.95
C THR A 58 -0.49 -12.49 -3.64
N GLU A 59 -1.75 -12.21 -3.94
CA GLU A 59 -2.15 -10.98 -4.63
C GLU A 59 -2.01 -9.77 -3.71
N LEU A 60 -1.54 -8.65 -4.26
CA LEU A 60 -1.60 -7.34 -3.64
C LEU A 60 -2.88 -6.63 -4.08
N VAL A 61 -3.78 -6.40 -3.14
CA VAL A 61 -4.98 -5.57 -3.35
C VAL A 61 -4.69 -4.18 -2.79
N ARG A 62 -4.74 -3.15 -3.63
CA ARG A 62 -4.44 -1.77 -3.23
C ARG A 62 -5.68 -0.90 -3.26
N LEU A 63 -5.92 -0.18 -2.18
CA LEU A 63 -6.83 0.95 -2.09
C LEU A 63 -6.03 2.23 -1.86
N GLN A 64 -5.99 3.12 -2.85
CA GLN A 64 -5.42 4.46 -2.70
C GLN A 64 -6.47 5.37 -2.09
N CYS A 65 -6.17 5.98 -0.94
CA CYS A 65 -7.05 6.97 -0.33
C CYS A 65 -6.84 8.35 -0.93
N TYR A 66 -7.93 9.10 -1.02
CA TYR A 66 -7.97 10.50 -1.49
C TYR A 66 -9.19 11.21 -0.89
N GLU A 67 -9.18 12.52 -0.92
CA GLU A 67 -10.28 13.35 -0.39
C GLU A 67 -11.59 13.06 -1.14
N GLY A 68 -12.67 12.77 -0.40
CA GLY A 68 -13.97 12.40 -0.95
C GLY A 68 -14.08 10.94 -1.41
N LEU A 69 -13.19 10.05 -0.99
CA LEU A 69 -13.32 8.61 -1.22
C LEU A 69 -14.55 8.10 -0.45
N ASP A 70 -15.49 7.49 -1.18
CA ASP A 70 -16.71 6.93 -0.62
C ASP A 70 -16.74 5.39 -0.60
N ALA A 71 -17.76 4.84 0.05
CA ALA A 71 -17.96 3.40 0.17
C ALA A 71 -18.17 2.71 -1.19
N ALA A 72 -18.82 3.37 -2.16
CA ALA A 72 -19.06 2.80 -3.49
C ALA A 72 -17.78 2.61 -4.28
N GLN A 73 -16.79 3.47 -4.04
CA GLN A 73 -15.47 3.39 -4.69
C GLN A 73 -14.51 2.42 -3.99
N ALA A 74 -14.68 2.22 -2.69
CA ALA A 74 -13.78 1.41 -1.88
C ALA A 74 -14.27 -0.01 -1.60
N ILE A 75 -15.59 -0.19 -1.40
CA ILE A 75 -16.19 -1.43 -0.93
C ILE A 75 -16.87 -2.18 -2.07
N TYR A 76 -17.95 -1.64 -2.62
CA TYR A 76 -18.68 -2.24 -3.72
C TYR A 76 -19.57 -1.23 -4.43
N GLU A 77 -19.95 -1.57 -5.64
CA GLU A 77 -20.94 -0.84 -6.44
C GLU A 77 -21.83 -1.82 -7.19
N TRP A 78 -23.12 -1.49 -7.32
CA TRP A 78 -24.00 -2.28 -8.16
C TRP A 78 -23.79 -1.94 -9.65
N ASN A 79 -23.69 -2.98 -10.48
CA ASN A 79 -23.63 -2.82 -11.94
C ASN A 79 -25.02 -2.50 -12.49
N TYR A 80 -25.46 -1.26 -12.32
CA TYR A 80 -26.78 -0.78 -12.74
C TYR A 80 -27.07 -1.03 -14.21
N GLN A 81 -26.07 -0.94 -15.09
CA GLN A 81 -26.27 -1.20 -16.52
C GLN A 81 -26.62 -2.67 -16.76
N LYS A 82 -25.94 -3.58 -16.12
CA LYS A 82 -26.21 -5.02 -16.20
C LYS A 82 -27.56 -5.36 -15.56
N GLN A 83 -27.92 -4.73 -14.44
CA GLN A 83 -29.23 -4.88 -13.82
C GLN A 83 -30.36 -4.44 -14.75
N LEU A 84 -30.26 -3.26 -15.38
CA LEU A 84 -31.25 -2.75 -16.32
C LEU A 84 -31.44 -3.69 -17.53
N LEU A 85 -30.35 -4.21 -18.09
CA LEU A 85 -30.44 -5.20 -19.16
C LEU A 85 -31.15 -6.48 -18.71
N SER A 86 -30.86 -6.95 -17.50
CA SER A 86 -31.49 -8.14 -16.93
C SER A 86 -32.99 -7.93 -16.68
N ILE A 87 -33.39 -6.77 -16.18
CA ILE A 87 -34.81 -6.41 -15.96
C ILE A 87 -35.57 -6.46 -17.28
N ARG A 88 -35.02 -5.88 -18.36
CA ARG A 88 -35.64 -5.91 -19.70
C ARG A 88 -35.80 -7.34 -20.21
N ALA A 89 -34.76 -8.15 -20.12
CA ALA A 89 -34.80 -9.55 -20.52
C ALA A 89 -35.82 -10.37 -19.70
N SER A 90 -35.87 -10.16 -18.37
CA SER A 90 -36.82 -10.83 -17.47
C SER A 90 -38.27 -10.45 -17.77
N ALA A 91 -38.54 -9.22 -18.18
CA ALA A 91 -39.89 -8.77 -18.59
C ALA A 91 -40.37 -9.51 -19.84
N GLU A 92 -39.49 -9.79 -20.79
CA GLU A 92 -39.80 -10.61 -21.97
C GLU A 92 -40.03 -12.11 -21.63
N GLU A 93 -39.33 -12.63 -20.60
CA GLU A 93 -39.48 -13.99 -20.07
C GLU A 93 -40.69 -14.18 -19.13
N GLY A 94 -41.38 -13.04 -18.77
CA GLY A 94 -42.54 -13.07 -17.85
C GLY A 94 -42.15 -13.24 -16.36
N THR A 95 -40.86 -13.13 -16.01
CA THR A 95 -40.41 -13.18 -14.64
C THR A 95 -40.63 -11.81 -13.98
N THR A 96 -41.49 -11.75 -12.96
CA THR A 96 -41.86 -10.50 -12.27
C THR A 96 -41.83 -10.68 -10.75
N GLY A 97 -41.85 -9.56 -10.01
CA GLY A 97 -41.91 -9.55 -8.55
C GLY A 97 -40.57 -9.94 -7.86
N GLN A 98 -40.68 -10.57 -6.69
CA GLN A 98 -39.56 -10.87 -5.81
C GLN A 98 -38.44 -11.67 -6.49
N ALA A 99 -38.77 -12.63 -7.37
CA ALA A 99 -37.76 -13.43 -8.07
C ALA A 99 -36.89 -12.59 -9.04
N ALA A 100 -37.46 -11.55 -9.65
CA ALA A 100 -36.70 -10.62 -10.48
C ALA A 100 -35.81 -9.72 -9.63
N GLU A 101 -36.30 -9.28 -8.47
CA GLU A 101 -35.55 -8.46 -7.51
C GLU A 101 -34.36 -9.23 -6.91
N ASP A 102 -34.57 -10.45 -6.40
CA ASP A 102 -33.53 -11.32 -5.87
C ASP A 102 -32.43 -11.61 -6.90
N ARG A 103 -32.81 -11.70 -8.18
CA ARG A 103 -31.86 -11.93 -9.28
C ARG A 103 -30.95 -10.74 -9.49
N ILE A 104 -31.47 -9.51 -9.56
CA ILE A 104 -30.69 -8.30 -9.85
C ILE A 104 -29.82 -7.85 -8.67
N PHE A 105 -30.19 -8.20 -7.44
CA PHE A 105 -29.36 -7.96 -6.24
C PHE A 105 -28.54 -9.18 -5.84
N SER A 106 -28.23 -10.06 -6.78
CA SER A 106 -27.29 -11.15 -6.55
C SER A 106 -25.83 -10.72 -6.78
N ARG A 107 -24.88 -11.52 -6.25
CA ARG A 107 -23.43 -11.29 -6.43
C ARG A 107 -23.01 -11.10 -7.89
N ASN A 108 -23.74 -11.65 -8.85
CA ASN A 108 -23.44 -11.53 -10.27
C ASN A 108 -23.52 -10.10 -10.81
N TYR A 109 -24.21 -9.21 -10.08
CA TYR A 109 -24.38 -7.80 -10.43
C TYR A 109 -23.56 -6.86 -9.52
N LEU A 110 -22.78 -7.42 -8.60
CA LEU A 110 -21.93 -6.68 -7.71
C LEU A 110 -20.56 -6.45 -8.36
N LEU A 111 -20.11 -5.20 -8.36
CA LEU A 111 -18.75 -4.83 -8.71
C LEU A 111 -17.94 -4.78 -7.40
N GLU A 112 -17.10 -5.77 -7.18
CA GLU A 112 -16.23 -5.82 -6.01
C GLU A 112 -15.14 -4.76 -6.15
N ARG A 113 -15.10 -3.82 -5.21
CA ARG A 113 -14.07 -2.82 -5.06
C ARG A 113 -12.96 -3.34 -4.13
N PRO A 114 -11.82 -2.67 -3.97
CA PRO A 114 -10.64 -3.25 -3.31
C PRO A 114 -10.91 -3.87 -1.93
N LEU A 115 -11.73 -3.24 -1.08
CA LEU A 115 -11.99 -3.76 0.26
C LEU A 115 -12.81 -5.05 0.23
N LEU A 116 -13.87 -5.11 -0.58
CA LEU A 116 -14.66 -6.34 -0.72
C LEU A 116 -13.85 -7.43 -1.43
N ALA A 117 -13.12 -7.06 -2.49
CA ALA A 117 -12.25 -7.99 -3.20
C ALA A 117 -11.23 -8.65 -2.26
N ALA A 118 -10.64 -7.89 -1.33
CA ALA A 118 -9.65 -8.42 -0.38
C ALA A 118 -10.22 -9.50 0.55
N ILE A 119 -11.50 -9.39 0.97
CA ILE A 119 -12.11 -10.36 1.89
C ILE A 119 -12.77 -11.55 1.18
N THR A 120 -12.99 -11.45 -0.14
CA THR A 120 -13.65 -12.53 -0.93
C THR A 120 -12.67 -13.48 -1.59
N LYS A 121 -11.37 -13.20 -1.57
CA LYS A 121 -10.33 -14.07 -2.16
C LYS A 121 -10.26 -15.45 -1.51
N ASP A 122 -9.97 -16.46 -2.30
CA ASP A 122 -9.77 -17.83 -1.82
C ASP A 122 -8.41 -18.07 -1.16
N LYS A 123 -7.43 -17.18 -1.37
CA LYS A 123 -6.14 -17.12 -0.67
C LYS A 123 -6.03 -15.75 -0.02
N ALA A 124 -5.53 -15.69 1.23
CA ALA A 124 -5.34 -14.44 1.96
C ALA A 124 -4.45 -13.47 1.16
N PRO A 125 -4.97 -12.33 0.68
CA PRO A 125 -4.16 -11.34 -0.02
C PRO A 125 -3.43 -10.43 0.95
N ILE A 126 -2.50 -9.63 0.43
CA ILE A 126 -2.05 -8.42 1.12
C ILE A 126 -3.00 -7.28 0.74
N LEU A 127 -3.63 -6.65 1.72
CA LEU A 127 -4.44 -5.46 1.53
C LEU A 127 -3.64 -4.23 1.93
N LEU A 128 -3.32 -3.38 0.95
CA LEU A 128 -2.69 -2.09 1.16
C LEU A 128 -3.74 -0.98 1.12
N ILE A 129 -3.91 -0.26 2.23
CA ILE A 129 -4.70 0.96 2.33
C ILE A 129 -3.70 2.12 2.36
N ASP A 130 -3.51 2.75 1.22
CA ASP A 130 -2.41 3.70 0.99
C ASP A 130 -2.87 5.14 1.22
N GLU A 131 -2.06 5.92 1.97
CA GLU A 131 -2.32 7.31 2.36
C GLU A 131 -3.68 7.50 3.06
N VAL A 132 -3.95 6.68 4.10
CA VAL A 132 -5.24 6.68 4.82
C VAL A 132 -5.59 8.04 5.43
N ASP A 133 -4.61 8.86 5.74
CA ASP A 133 -4.75 10.23 6.23
C ASP A 133 -5.28 11.22 5.18
N ARG A 134 -5.46 10.82 3.92
CA ARG A 134 -6.11 11.63 2.87
C ARG A 134 -7.62 11.40 2.78
N ALA A 135 -8.12 10.30 3.34
CA ALA A 135 -9.56 10.07 3.44
C ALA A 135 -10.15 10.86 4.62
N ASP A 136 -11.45 11.08 4.64
CA ASP A 136 -12.13 11.73 5.74
C ASP A 136 -12.46 10.77 6.91
N GLU A 137 -12.96 11.31 8.03
CA GLU A 137 -13.33 10.52 9.21
C GLU A 137 -14.52 9.58 8.95
N GLU A 138 -15.42 9.95 8.05
CA GLU A 138 -16.57 9.11 7.70
C GLU A 138 -16.10 7.82 7.04
N PHE A 139 -15.08 7.91 6.18
CA PHE A 139 -14.47 6.75 5.56
C PHE A 139 -13.74 5.85 6.56
N GLU A 140 -13.09 6.42 7.57
CA GLU A 140 -12.46 5.62 8.64
C GLU A 140 -13.48 4.71 9.35
N ALA A 141 -14.74 5.16 9.52
CA ALA A 141 -15.78 4.36 10.14
C ALA A 141 -16.05 3.05 9.36
N TYR A 142 -16.03 3.09 8.03
CA TYR A 142 -16.14 1.86 7.20
C TYR A 142 -14.95 0.93 7.40
N LEU A 143 -13.75 1.49 7.54
CA LEU A 143 -12.54 0.68 7.80
C LEU A 143 -12.63 -0.05 9.14
N LEU A 144 -13.29 0.52 10.15
CA LEU A 144 -13.37 -0.09 11.48
C LEU A 144 -14.06 -1.45 11.48
N GLU A 145 -15.13 -1.65 10.68
CA GLU A 145 -15.79 -2.94 10.55
C GLU A 145 -14.86 -3.96 9.89
N ILE A 146 -14.24 -3.57 8.78
CA ILE A 146 -13.37 -4.45 7.99
C ILE A 146 -12.13 -4.86 8.79
N LEU A 147 -11.49 -3.91 9.46
CA LEU A 147 -10.26 -4.14 10.19
C LEU A 147 -10.46 -4.88 11.53
N SER A 148 -11.68 -4.91 12.05
CA SER A 148 -11.99 -5.61 13.32
C SER A 148 -12.34 -7.07 13.10
N GLU A 149 -13.19 -7.35 12.12
CA GLU A 149 -13.81 -8.68 11.95
C GLU A 149 -13.61 -9.27 10.55
N PHE A 150 -12.91 -8.55 9.66
CA PHE A 150 -12.71 -8.93 8.26
C PHE A 150 -14.03 -9.30 7.58
N GLN A 151 -15.04 -8.44 7.77
CA GLN A 151 -16.37 -8.59 7.20
C GLN A 151 -16.90 -7.27 6.63
N ILE A 152 -17.84 -7.38 5.73
CA ILE A 152 -18.57 -6.26 5.13
C ILE A 152 -20.05 -6.63 5.08
N THR A 153 -20.92 -5.72 5.52
CA THR A 153 -22.36 -5.89 5.45
C THR A 153 -22.91 -5.14 4.24
N ILE A 154 -23.53 -5.88 3.33
CA ILE A 154 -24.24 -5.37 2.15
C ILE A 154 -25.74 -5.56 2.41
N PRO A 155 -26.56 -4.50 2.41
CA PRO A 155 -27.97 -4.59 2.82
C PRO A 155 -28.77 -5.70 2.12
N GLU A 156 -28.56 -5.89 0.82
CA GLU A 156 -29.30 -6.85 0.01
C GLU A 156 -28.72 -8.28 0.05
N LEU A 157 -27.47 -8.44 0.45
CA LEU A 157 -26.74 -9.71 0.45
C LEU A 157 -26.39 -10.22 1.85
N GLY A 158 -26.59 -9.37 2.88
CA GLY A 158 -26.15 -9.69 4.24
C GLY A 158 -24.66 -9.52 4.45
N THR A 159 -24.15 -10.11 5.53
CA THR A 159 -22.75 -9.98 5.93
C THR A 159 -21.87 -11.00 5.18
N ILE A 160 -20.86 -10.47 4.50
CA ILE A 160 -19.82 -11.24 3.83
C ILE A 160 -18.59 -11.22 4.74
N LYS A 161 -18.14 -12.38 5.20
CA LYS A 161 -16.97 -12.54 6.05
C LYS A 161 -15.82 -13.21 5.30
N ALA A 162 -14.60 -12.74 5.54
CA ALA A 162 -13.42 -13.32 4.93
C ALA A 162 -13.23 -14.78 5.36
N LYS A 163 -13.03 -15.67 4.38
CA LYS A 163 -12.61 -17.06 4.64
C LYS A 163 -11.15 -17.11 5.08
N HIS A 164 -10.34 -16.27 4.46
CA HIS A 164 -8.92 -16.10 4.71
C HIS A 164 -8.64 -14.62 4.93
N PRO A 165 -8.54 -14.17 6.21
CA PRO A 165 -8.30 -12.77 6.53
C PRO A 165 -7.07 -12.22 5.81
N PRO A 166 -7.14 -11.06 5.16
CA PRO A 166 -5.98 -10.43 4.52
C PRO A 166 -4.95 -9.99 5.56
N ILE A 167 -3.68 -9.94 5.15
CA ILE A 167 -2.66 -9.18 5.89
C ILE A 167 -2.85 -7.71 5.48
N VAL A 168 -3.12 -6.84 6.44
CA VAL A 168 -3.47 -5.44 6.17
C VAL A 168 -2.33 -4.51 6.55
N ILE A 169 -1.90 -3.71 5.59
CA ILE A 169 -0.94 -2.62 5.75
C ILE A 169 -1.65 -1.31 5.44
N LEU A 170 -1.59 -0.37 6.38
CA LEU A 170 -2.02 1.01 6.18
C LEU A 170 -0.80 1.90 6.10
N THR A 171 -0.80 2.90 5.22
CA THR A 171 0.23 3.94 5.18
C THR A 171 -0.37 5.30 5.51
N CYS A 172 0.44 6.12 6.19
CA CYS A 172 0.10 7.48 6.60
C CYS A 172 1.32 8.38 6.41
N ASN A 173 1.11 9.59 5.89
CA ASN A 173 2.15 10.60 5.74
C ASN A 173 2.10 11.66 6.85
N GLY A 174 1.11 11.58 7.75
CA GLY A 174 0.92 12.53 8.84
C GLY A 174 0.30 13.85 8.40
N SER A 175 -0.45 13.87 7.28
CA SER A 175 -1.12 15.08 6.79
C SER A 175 -2.29 15.51 7.70
N ARG A 176 -2.91 14.56 8.39
CA ARG A 176 -3.86 14.77 9.49
C ARG A 176 -3.76 13.66 10.54
N ASP A 177 -4.29 13.90 11.71
CA ASP A 177 -4.43 12.86 12.74
C ASP A 177 -5.51 11.85 12.36
N LEU A 178 -5.21 10.57 12.51
CA LEU A 178 -6.18 9.49 12.39
C LEU A 178 -6.99 9.35 13.69
N SER A 179 -8.22 8.86 13.58
CA SER A 179 -9.07 8.64 14.74
C SER A 179 -8.44 7.65 15.74
N ASP A 180 -8.67 7.87 17.02
CA ASP A 180 -8.26 6.95 18.08
C ASP A 180 -8.82 5.54 17.88
N ALA A 181 -9.99 5.44 17.30
CA ALA A 181 -10.64 4.17 17.02
C ALA A 181 -9.85 3.34 16.00
N LEU A 182 -9.36 3.95 14.95
CA LEU A 182 -8.53 3.32 13.93
C LEU A 182 -7.14 2.97 14.50
N ARG A 183 -6.49 3.91 15.18
CA ARG A 183 -5.15 3.70 15.80
C ARG A 183 -5.13 2.51 16.76
N ARG A 184 -6.15 2.35 17.62
CA ARG A 184 -6.24 1.23 18.61
C ARG A 184 -6.38 -0.14 17.95
N ARG A 185 -6.88 -0.22 16.72
CA ARG A 185 -7.02 -1.50 15.98
C ARG A 185 -5.73 -1.93 15.31
N CYS A 186 -4.84 -0.99 15.03
CA CYS A 186 -3.59 -1.24 14.33
C CYS A 186 -2.43 -1.49 15.30
N LEU A 187 -1.45 -2.27 14.88
CA LEU A 187 -0.09 -2.12 15.35
C LEU A 187 0.52 -0.90 14.64
N TYR A 188 1.49 -0.26 15.28
CA TYR A 188 2.07 0.97 14.77
C TYR A 188 3.58 0.84 14.59
N SER A 189 4.09 1.36 13.47
CA SER A 189 5.52 1.52 13.25
C SER A 189 5.80 2.84 12.51
N TYR A 190 6.74 3.61 13.03
CA TYR A 190 7.20 4.81 12.35
C TYR A 190 8.39 4.46 11.44
N VAL A 191 8.29 4.83 10.16
CA VAL A 191 9.32 4.57 9.16
C VAL A 191 10.12 5.85 8.92
N ASN A 192 11.33 5.88 9.47
CA ASN A 192 12.27 6.98 9.27
C ASN A 192 12.94 6.91 7.90
N TYR A 193 13.59 8.02 7.50
CA TYR A 193 14.60 7.96 6.46
C TYR A 193 15.69 6.97 6.88
N PRO A 194 16.16 6.09 5.97
CA PRO A 194 17.28 5.22 6.26
C PRO A 194 18.54 6.00 6.60
N ASP A 195 19.39 5.39 7.42
CA ASP A 195 20.72 5.92 7.64
C ASP A 195 21.62 5.72 6.39
N PRO A 196 22.81 6.37 6.31
CA PRO A 196 23.69 6.26 5.15
C PRO A 196 24.12 4.84 4.81
N GLN A 197 24.22 3.95 5.80
CA GLN A 197 24.63 2.56 5.57
C GLN A 197 23.50 1.76 4.94
N MET A 198 22.28 1.97 5.40
CA MET A 198 21.10 1.36 4.83
C MET A 198 20.80 1.92 3.43
N GLU A 199 20.98 3.21 3.18
CA GLU A 199 20.87 3.81 1.84
C GLU A 199 21.86 3.20 0.87
N LEU A 200 23.09 2.95 1.30
CA LEU A 200 24.10 2.26 0.48
C LEU A 200 23.69 0.83 0.18
N ALA A 201 23.14 0.13 1.17
CA ALA A 201 22.63 -1.24 0.96
C ALA A 201 21.48 -1.27 -0.04
N ILE A 202 20.53 -0.31 0.06
CA ILE A 202 19.41 -0.15 -0.88
C ILE A 202 19.91 0.14 -2.29
N LEU A 203 20.85 1.09 -2.44
CA LEU A 203 21.45 1.43 -3.74
C LEU A 203 22.15 0.22 -4.37
N ASN A 204 22.95 -0.51 -3.61
CA ASN A 204 23.67 -1.69 -4.11
C ASN A 204 22.70 -2.82 -4.51
N ALA A 205 21.62 -2.99 -3.78
CA ALA A 205 20.60 -4.01 -4.10
C ALA A 205 19.82 -3.67 -5.38
N ARG A 206 19.53 -2.39 -5.62
CA ARG A 206 18.74 -1.92 -6.78
C ARG A 206 19.60 -1.63 -8.01
N HIS A 207 20.85 -1.23 -7.81
CA HIS A 207 21.82 -0.87 -8.85
C HIS A 207 23.18 -1.56 -8.58
N PRO A 208 23.28 -2.89 -8.76
CA PRO A 208 24.48 -3.66 -8.43
C PRO A 208 25.70 -3.25 -9.25
N ASP A 209 25.49 -2.67 -10.44
CA ASP A 209 26.55 -2.21 -11.34
C ASP A 209 27.01 -0.77 -11.07
N LEU A 210 26.38 -0.08 -10.10
CA LEU A 210 26.73 1.30 -9.76
C LEU A 210 28.12 1.36 -9.11
N ASN A 211 28.96 2.30 -9.59
CA ASN A 211 30.27 2.52 -9.00
C ASN A 211 30.16 2.91 -7.52
N ALA A 212 30.89 2.22 -6.64
CA ALA A 212 30.84 2.43 -5.20
C ALA A 212 31.25 3.86 -4.76
N HIS A 213 32.11 4.55 -5.53
CA HIS A 213 32.45 5.94 -5.28
C HIS A 213 31.27 6.86 -5.58
N LEU A 214 30.66 6.70 -6.74
CA LEU A 214 29.47 7.44 -7.15
C LEU A 214 28.29 7.20 -6.19
N ALA A 215 28.07 5.95 -5.75
CA ALA A 215 27.03 5.65 -4.76
C ALA A 215 27.18 6.47 -3.47
N LYS A 216 28.39 6.57 -2.93
CA LYS A 216 28.67 7.36 -1.73
C LYS A 216 28.47 8.86 -1.96
N GLN A 217 28.84 9.36 -3.14
CA GLN A 217 28.62 10.76 -3.50
C GLN A 217 27.12 11.09 -3.60
N ILE A 218 26.32 10.22 -4.23
CA ILE A 218 24.87 10.36 -4.34
C ILE A 218 24.24 10.43 -2.95
N ILE A 219 24.56 9.47 -2.07
CA ILE A 219 24.05 9.45 -0.70
C ILE A 219 24.42 10.74 0.05
N GLY A 220 25.69 11.13 0.01
CA GLY A 220 26.16 12.34 0.68
C GLY A 220 25.49 13.60 0.13
N PHE A 221 25.17 13.64 -1.16
CA PHE A 221 24.45 14.74 -1.79
C PHE A 221 22.98 14.78 -1.34
N VAL A 222 22.27 13.66 -1.42
CA VAL A 222 20.85 13.56 -1.01
C VAL A 222 20.69 13.88 0.48
N GLN A 223 21.60 13.44 1.33
CA GLN A 223 21.57 13.76 2.76
C GLN A 223 21.75 15.25 3.04
N LYS A 224 22.67 15.91 2.35
CA LYS A 224 22.83 17.36 2.45
C LYS A 224 21.58 18.11 2.00
N LEU A 225 20.93 17.66 0.92
CA LEU A 225 19.67 18.23 0.48
C LEU A 225 18.55 18.08 1.51
N ARG A 226 18.54 17.00 2.29
CA ARG A 226 17.54 16.83 3.38
C ARG A 226 17.78 17.74 4.58
N GLU A 227 18.97 18.31 4.73
CA GLU A 227 19.28 19.30 5.75
C GLU A 227 18.87 20.72 5.34
N GLU A 228 18.61 20.93 4.04
CA GLU A 228 18.18 22.24 3.52
C GLU A 228 16.65 22.40 3.65
N GLU A 229 16.19 23.67 3.74
CA GLU A 229 14.75 24.00 3.75
C GLU A 229 14.14 23.88 2.34
N LEU A 230 13.87 22.65 1.92
CA LEU A 230 13.24 22.35 0.63
C LEU A 230 11.73 22.20 0.79
N GLU A 231 10.96 22.64 -0.21
CA GLU A 231 9.51 22.40 -0.27
C GLU A 231 9.19 20.90 -0.33
N LYS A 232 10.05 20.13 -1.00
CA LYS A 232 9.97 18.67 -1.09
C LYS A 232 11.33 18.06 -0.79
N VAL A 233 11.37 17.28 0.28
CA VAL A 233 12.58 16.58 0.71
C VAL A 233 12.74 15.30 -0.12
N PRO A 234 13.91 15.03 -0.75
CA PRO A 234 14.12 13.84 -1.56
C PRO A 234 14.08 12.57 -0.71
N GLY A 235 13.26 11.60 -1.13
CA GLY A 235 13.14 10.29 -0.52
C GLY A 235 14.05 9.25 -1.18
N ILE A 236 13.78 7.98 -0.87
CA ILE A 236 14.53 6.85 -1.44
C ILE A 236 14.25 6.68 -2.94
N ALA A 237 13.02 6.92 -3.38
CA ALA A 237 12.68 6.80 -4.79
C ALA A 237 13.47 7.80 -5.64
N GLU A 238 13.48 9.08 -5.23
CA GLU A 238 14.23 10.12 -5.91
C GLU A 238 15.74 9.84 -5.92
N MET A 239 16.28 9.29 -4.83
CA MET A 239 17.69 8.86 -4.77
C MET A 239 18.00 7.74 -5.77
N LEU A 240 17.11 6.74 -5.89
CA LEU A 240 17.28 5.64 -6.84
C LEU A 240 17.16 6.12 -8.29
N ASP A 241 16.20 6.98 -8.57
CA ASP A 241 16.02 7.58 -9.91
C ASP A 241 17.24 8.42 -10.31
N PHE A 242 17.78 9.19 -9.36
CA PHE A 242 19.00 9.96 -9.59
C PHE A 242 20.20 9.05 -9.87
N ALA A 243 20.37 7.96 -9.11
CA ALA A 243 21.42 6.98 -9.34
C ALA A 243 21.29 6.31 -10.73
N ALA A 244 20.06 5.95 -11.12
CA ALA A 244 19.78 5.39 -12.45
C ALA A 244 20.13 6.37 -13.57
N ALA A 245 19.77 7.66 -13.41
CA ALA A 245 20.08 8.70 -14.37
C ALA A 245 21.60 8.90 -14.53
N MET A 246 22.35 8.99 -13.41
CA MET A 246 23.81 9.15 -13.45
C MET A 246 24.49 7.96 -14.12
N SER A 247 24.07 6.75 -13.78
CA SER A 247 24.57 5.52 -14.42
C SER A 247 24.25 5.49 -15.92
N GLY A 248 23.03 5.86 -16.30
CA GLY A 248 22.58 5.90 -17.72
C GLY A 248 23.32 6.93 -18.56
N LEU A 249 23.80 8.02 -17.96
CA LEU A 249 24.62 9.05 -18.60
C LEU A 249 26.11 8.68 -18.64
N GLY A 250 26.53 7.57 -17.99
CA GLY A 250 27.92 7.14 -17.91
C GLY A 250 28.78 7.99 -16.99
N ILE A 251 28.15 8.75 -16.05
CA ILE A 251 28.86 9.59 -15.09
C ILE A 251 29.42 8.70 -14.00
N ALA A 252 30.72 8.80 -13.75
CA ALA A 252 31.44 8.03 -12.74
C ALA A 252 31.73 8.85 -11.46
N ASP A 253 31.66 10.17 -11.54
CA ASP A 253 31.93 11.11 -10.44
C ASP A 253 31.06 12.37 -10.59
N LEU A 254 30.34 12.76 -9.54
CA LEU A 254 29.47 13.96 -9.55
C LEU A 254 30.24 15.26 -9.71
N SER A 255 31.55 15.28 -9.47
CA SER A 255 32.39 16.45 -9.68
C SER A 255 32.67 16.76 -11.15
N GLU A 256 32.44 15.82 -12.06
CA GLU A 256 32.69 15.99 -13.49
C GLU A 256 31.67 16.90 -14.16
N ASP A 257 30.41 16.95 -13.64
CA ASP A 257 29.38 17.84 -14.17
C ASP A 257 28.42 18.32 -13.05
N PRO A 258 28.80 19.37 -12.31
CA PRO A 258 28.00 19.88 -11.19
C PRO A 258 26.61 20.39 -11.58
N GLU A 259 26.40 20.81 -12.85
CA GLU A 259 25.11 21.36 -13.29
C GLU A 259 24.06 20.26 -13.48
N LEU A 260 24.44 19.03 -13.81
CA LEU A 260 23.51 17.90 -13.95
C LEU A 260 22.95 17.44 -12.58
N SER A 261 23.67 17.66 -11.48
CA SER A 261 23.22 17.29 -10.14
C SER A 261 22.03 18.12 -9.65
N LEU A 262 21.78 19.29 -10.23
CA LEU A 262 20.71 20.23 -9.81
C LEU A 262 19.43 20.08 -10.63
N ILE A 263 19.44 19.39 -11.77
CA ILE A 263 18.32 19.37 -12.73
C ILE A 263 17.29 18.27 -12.44
N HIS A 264 17.62 17.25 -11.63
CA HIS A 264 16.82 16.02 -11.51
C HIS A 264 16.31 15.69 -10.10
N ILE A 265 16.36 16.63 -9.15
CA ILE A 265 15.81 16.43 -7.78
C ILE A 265 14.66 17.37 -7.52
#